data_7d5f10b58a9a1bc0a9eb0a0e687f1dcf
#
_entry.id   7d5f10b58a9a1bc0a9eb0a0e687f1dcf
#
_cell.length_a   1.000
_cell.length_b   1.000
_cell.length_c   1.000
_cell.angle_alpha   90.00
_cell.angle_beta   90.00
_cell.angle_gamma   90.00
#
_symmetry.space_group_name_H-M   'P 1'
#
loop_
_entity.id
_entity.type
_entity.pdbx_description
1 polymer ?
#
loop_
_entity_poly.entity_id
_entity_poly.type
_entity_poly.pdbx_seq_one_letter_code
_entity_poly.pdbx_strand_id
1 'polypeptide(L)' 'MIVNVSQLEGLGAGDPVTPEVMKEKGLIRKLGSVKILGNGELSGAVTVHAHKFSRSAVEKIEKSGGKAVTV' A
#
# COMPACT_ATOMS: atom_id res chain seq x y z
N MET A 1 11.82 0.68 3.89
CA MET A 1 11.53 0.21 2.53
C MET A 1 10.39 1.04 1.94
N ILE A 2 10.48 1.31 0.67
CA ILE A 2 9.53 2.18 -0.01
C ILE A 2 8.71 1.40 -1.03
N VAL A 3 7.38 1.59 -0.99
CA VAL A 3 6.46 1.00 -1.94
C VAL A 3 5.58 2.12 -2.47
N ASN A 4 5.43 2.19 -3.79
CA ASN A 4 4.56 3.19 -4.41
C ASN A 4 3.15 2.65 -4.58
N VAL A 5 2.15 3.54 -4.58
CA VAL A 5 0.75 3.12 -4.71
C VAL A 5 0.51 2.34 -6.01
N SER A 6 1.23 2.66 -7.08
CA SER A 6 1.08 1.92 -8.33
C SER A 6 1.46 0.44 -8.20
N GLN A 7 2.34 0.11 -7.25
CA GLN A 7 2.73 -1.27 -7.01
C GLN A 7 1.66 -2.06 -6.26
N LEU A 8 0.70 -1.36 -5.66
CA LEU A 8 -0.41 -1.98 -4.94
C LEU A 8 -1.58 -2.31 -5.85
N GLU A 9 -1.54 -1.83 -7.09
CA GLU A 9 -2.61 -2.06 -8.05
C GLU A 9 -2.81 -3.55 -8.28
N GLY A 10 -4.06 -3.98 -8.19
CA GLY A 10 -4.40 -5.39 -8.39
C GLY A 10 -4.15 -6.28 -7.18
N LEU A 11 -3.56 -5.74 -6.11
CA LEU A 11 -3.39 -6.51 -4.87
C LEU A 11 -4.57 -6.25 -3.95
N GLY A 12 -4.77 -7.12 -2.99
CA GLY A 12 -5.72 -6.89 -1.93
C GLY A 12 -7.18 -6.90 -2.32
N ALA A 13 -7.54 -7.58 -3.40
CA ALA A 13 -8.94 -7.74 -3.76
C ALA A 13 -9.63 -8.55 -2.68
N GLY A 14 -10.33 -7.85 -1.77
CA GLY A 14 -11.02 -8.47 -0.65
C GLY A 14 -10.18 -8.62 0.63
N ASP A 15 -8.87 -8.51 0.53
CA ASP A 15 -7.98 -8.69 1.69
C ASP A 15 -7.06 -7.49 1.86
N PRO A 16 -6.71 -7.11 3.11
CA PRO A 16 -5.76 -6.03 3.34
C PRO A 16 -4.38 -6.37 2.78
N VAL A 17 -3.70 -5.35 2.26
CA VAL A 17 -2.31 -5.48 1.85
C VAL A 17 -1.44 -5.13 3.05
N THR A 18 -0.85 -6.15 3.67
CA THR A 18 0.01 -6.01 4.85
C THR A 18 1.47 -6.09 4.44
N PRO A 19 2.42 -5.73 5.33
CA PRO A 19 3.83 -5.93 5.02
C PRO A 19 4.15 -7.39 4.65
N GLU A 20 3.48 -8.34 5.29
CA GLU A 20 3.66 -9.75 4.99
C GLU A 20 3.22 -10.07 3.55
N VAL A 21 2.08 -9.51 3.14
CA VAL A 21 1.59 -9.68 1.77
C VAL A 21 2.55 -9.02 0.77
N MET A 22 3.06 -7.84 1.11
CA MET A 22 4.03 -7.15 0.26
C MET A 22 5.30 -7.99 0.05
N LYS A 23 5.76 -8.63 1.11
CA LYS A 23 6.92 -9.51 1.01
C LYS A 23 6.60 -10.73 0.15
N GLU A 24 5.44 -11.33 0.35
CA GLU A 24 5.00 -12.49 -0.43
C GLU A 24 4.91 -12.17 -1.91
N LYS A 25 4.45 -10.97 -2.25
CA LYS A 25 4.31 -10.52 -3.64
C LYS A 25 5.59 -9.95 -4.22
N GLY A 26 6.66 -9.91 -3.44
CA GLY A 26 7.95 -9.43 -3.94
C GLY A 26 8.13 -7.92 -3.95
N LEU A 27 7.24 -7.18 -3.31
CA LEU A 27 7.38 -5.72 -3.24
C LEU A 27 8.46 -5.29 -2.27
N ILE A 28 8.70 -6.09 -1.24
CA ILE A 28 9.77 -5.87 -0.29
C ILE A 28 10.54 -7.16 -0.10
N ARG A 29 11.82 -7.05 0.25
CA ARG A 29 12.69 -8.23 0.39
C ARG A 29 12.60 -8.87 1.75
N LYS A 30 12.35 -8.08 2.78
CA LYS A 30 12.27 -8.57 4.16
C LYS A 30 11.25 -7.73 4.91
N LEU A 31 10.78 -8.24 6.04
CA LEU A 31 9.89 -7.48 6.90
C LEU A 31 10.69 -6.37 7.60
N GLY A 32 10.08 -5.22 7.76
CA GLY A 32 10.68 -4.05 8.37
C GLY A 32 9.78 -2.86 8.16
N SER A 33 10.30 -1.66 8.39
CA SER A 33 9.52 -0.44 8.20
C SER A 33 9.20 -0.22 6.73
N VAL A 34 7.92 -0.05 6.44
CA VAL A 34 7.42 0.17 5.07
C VAL A 34 6.81 1.56 5.00
N LYS A 35 7.22 2.33 4.02
CA LYS A 35 6.64 3.64 3.72
C LYS A 35 5.97 3.59 2.35
N ILE A 36 4.74 4.04 2.30
CA ILE A 36 3.98 4.09 1.04
C ILE A 36 4.05 5.50 0.48
N LEU A 37 4.49 5.61 -0.76
CA LEU A 37 4.57 6.87 -1.48
C LEU A 37 3.46 6.93 -2.54
N GLY A 38 3.06 8.15 -2.87
CA GLY A 38 1.92 8.38 -3.76
C GLY A 38 2.23 8.38 -5.24
N ASN A 39 3.30 7.73 -5.67
CA ASN A 39 3.62 7.67 -7.10
C ASN A 39 2.74 6.67 -7.82
N GLY A 40 2.15 7.11 -8.93
CA GLY A 40 1.25 6.29 -9.73
C GLY A 40 -0.19 6.47 -9.31
N GLU A 41 -1.05 5.59 -9.79
CA GLU A 41 -2.49 5.68 -9.56
C GLU A 41 -3.04 4.34 -9.08
N LEU A 42 -4.17 4.42 -8.38
CA LEU A 42 -4.93 3.24 -7.99
C LEU A 42 -6.31 3.32 -8.65
N SER A 43 -6.70 2.27 -9.34
CA SER A 43 -8.01 2.20 -9.97
C SER A 43 -9.04 1.46 -9.12
N GLY A 44 -8.60 0.68 -8.13
CA GLY A 44 -9.49 -0.08 -7.27
C GLY A 44 -9.25 0.21 -5.80
N ALA A 45 -10.25 -0.04 -4.98
CA ALA A 45 -10.15 0.14 -3.53
C ALA A 45 -9.20 -0.90 -2.96
N VAL A 46 -8.28 -0.44 -2.11
CA VAL A 46 -7.32 -1.32 -1.45
C VAL A 46 -7.11 -0.82 -0.03
N THR A 47 -7.08 -1.75 0.92
CA THR A 47 -6.74 -1.42 2.31
C THR A 47 -5.26 -1.74 2.49
N VAL A 48 -4.48 -0.74 2.88
CA VAL A 48 -3.04 -0.89 2.97
C VAL A 48 -2.60 -0.69 4.41
N HIS A 49 -1.86 -1.67 4.93
CA HIS A 49 -1.25 -1.59 6.25
C HIS A 49 0.24 -1.33 6.06
N ALA A 50 0.73 -0.24 6.61
CA ALA A 50 2.14 0.10 6.54
C ALA A 50 2.53 0.94 7.74
N HIS A 51 3.81 1.22 7.86
CA HIS A 51 4.32 1.96 9.01
C HIS A 51 4.24 3.46 8.81
N LYS A 52 4.39 3.91 7.55
CA LYS A 52 4.28 5.32 7.20
C LYS A 52 3.64 5.46 5.83
N PHE A 53 2.98 6.59 5.63
CA PHE A 53 2.37 6.95 4.36
C PHE A 53 2.71 8.40 4.06
N SER A 54 3.04 8.71 2.80
CA SER A 54 3.12 10.10 2.39
C SER A 54 1.70 10.64 2.29
N ARG A 55 1.55 11.96 2.34
CA ARG A 55 0.25 12.60 2.23
C ARG A 55 -0.45 12.22 0.93
N SER A 56 0.28 12.26 -0.18
CA SER A 56 -0.30 11.90 -1.48
C SER A 56 -0.70 10.43 -1.54
N ALA A 57 0.03 9.55 -0.86
CA ALA A 57 -0.33 8.14 -0.79
C ALA A 57 -1.68 7.96 -0.09
N VAL A 58 -1.86 8.61 1.06
CA VAL A 58 -3.12 8.55 1.80
C VAL A 58 -4.26 9.06 0.94
N GLU A 59 -4.07 10.21 0.29
CA GLU A 59 -5.11 10.80 -0.56
C GLU A 59 -5.51 9.86 -1.69
N LYS A 60 -4.55 9.24 -2.36
CA LYS A 60 -4.84 8.34 -3.47
C LYS A 60 -5.52 7.05 -3.01
N ILE A 61 -5.08 6.50 -1.88
CA ILE A 61 -5.71 5.30 -1.32
C ILE A 61 -7.15 5.58 -0.93
N GLU A 62 -7.39 6.68 -0.24
CA GLU A 62 -8.74 7.04 0.19
C GLU A 62 -9.63 7.39 -1.00
N LYS A 63 -9.08 8.10 -1.99
CA LYS A 63 -9.82 8.47 -3.19
C LYS A 63 -10.27 7.24 -3.97
N SER A 64 -9.49 6.17 -3.92
CA SER A 64 -9.86 4.90 -4.58
C SER A 64 -10.93 4.13 -3.82
N GLY A 65 -11.32 4.59 -2.64
CA GLY A 65 -12.29 3.91 -1.79
C GLY A 65 -11.67 2.97 -0.76
N GLY A 66 -10.34 2.97 -0.67
CA GLY A 66 -9.63 2.11 0.26
C GLY A 66 -9.32 2.80 1.58
N LYS A 67 -8.44 2.18 2.36
CA LYS A 67 -8.00 2.70 3.65
C LYS A 67 -6.49 2.60 3.80
N ALA A 68 -5.90 3.61 4.46
CA ALA A 68 -4.50 3.58 4.86
C ALA A 68 -4.47 3.35 6.38
N VAL A 69 -3.89 2.24 6.81
CA VAL A 69 -3.82 1.85 8.21
C VAL A 69 -2.36 1.80 8.64
N THR A 70 -2.03 2.57 9.66
CA THR A 70 -0.68 2.56 10.24
C THR A 70 -0.57 1.42 11.24
N VAL A 71 0.46 0.62 11.08
CA VAL A 71 0.70 -0.51 11.97
C VAL A 71 1.96 -0.33 12.82
#